data_7c8ef4921085455b15ea254f4b42b543
#
_entry.id   7c8ef4921085455b15ea254f4b42b543
#
_cell.length_a   1.000
_cell.length_b   1.000
_cell.length_c   1.000
_cell.angle_alpha   90.00
_cell.angle_beta   90.00
_cell.angle_gamma   90.00
#
_symmetry.space_group_name_H-M   'P 1'
#
loop_
_entity.id
_entity.type
_entity.pdbx_description
1 polymer ?
#
loop_
_entity_poly.entity_id
_entity_poly.type
_entity_poly.pdbx_seq_one_letter_code
_entity_poly.pdbx_strand_id
1 'polypeptide(L)' 'MAKKKGFDLKDTATLIGFIIGLLSTWILGWILGLVILLVVIIIYMATNKNKVGNVILGGLVGFLIGLVINLLVGAVFSLF' A
#
# COMPACT_ATOMS: atom_id res chain seq x y z
N MET A 1 -1.59 16.89 -19.09
CA MET A 1 -1.51 16.61 -18.66
C MET A 1 -1.13 16.23 -18.02
N ALA A 2 -1.00 16.40 -17.88
CA ALA A 2 -0.40 16.21 -17.26
C ALA A 2 -0.43 15.33 -16.52
N LYS A 3 -0.19 14.79 -16.48
CA LYS A 3 -0.29 14.07 -15.91
C LYS A 3 0.42 13.93 -15.02
N LYS A 4 0.16 13.82 -14.19
CA LYS A 4 0.78 13.72 -13.25
C LYS A 4 1.43 12.51 -13.15
N LYS A 5 2.49 12.37 -12.83
CA LYS A 5 3.06 11.23 -12.67
C LYS A 5 2.98 10.88 -11.35
N GLY A 6 2.88 10.40 -10.57
CA GLY A 6 2.81 10.09 -9.19
C GLY A 6 1.63 9.24 -8.88
N PHE A 7 1.06 9.44 -7.69
CA PHE A 7 -0.04 8.63 -7.20
C PHE A 7 -1.29 8.82 -8.05
N ASP A 8 -1.78 7.76 -8.63
CA ASP A 8 -2.95 7.81 -9.50
C ASP A 8 -3.75 6.53 -9.31
N LEU A 9 -4.87 6.62 -8.64
CA LEU A 9 -5.71 5.47 -8.36
C LEU A 9 -6.39 4.92 -9.60
N LYS A 10 -6.37 5.63 -10.70
CA LYS A 10 -6.92 5.10 -11.93
C LYS A 10 -6.01 4.07 -12.56
N ASP A 11 -4.73 4.10 -12.20
CA ASP A 11 -3.80 3.10 -12.70
C ASP A 11 -3.98 1.83 -11.87
N THR A 12 -4.17 0.72 -12.54
CA THR A 12 -4.43 -0.55 -11.86
C THR A 12 -3.31 -0.93 -10.91
N ALA A 13 -2.07 -0.74 -11.32
CA ALA A 13 -0.94 -1.11 -10.47
C ALA A 13 -0.92 -0.27 -9.19
N THR A 14 -1.16 1.03 -9.32
CA THR A 14 -1.21 1.91 -8.15
C THR A 14 -2.36 1.51 -7.23
N LEU A 15 -3.52 1.21 -7.82
CA LEU A 15 -4.68 0.82 -7.05
C LEU A 15 -4.43 -0.50 -6.30
N ILE A 16 -3.85 -1.48 -6.97
CA ILE A 16 -3.54 -2.76 -6.34
C ILE A 16 -2.57 -2.56 -5.18
N GLY A 17 -1.51 -1.79 -5.40
CA GLY A 17 -0.55 -1.51 -4.35
C GLY A 17 -1.20 -0.82 -3.17
N PHE A 18 -2.04 0.17 -3.45
CA PHE A 18 -2.73 0.91 -2.41
C PHE A 18 -3.63 0.01 -1.58
N ILE A 19 -4.47 -0.78 -2.24
CA ILE A 19 -5.40 -1.66 -1.54
C ILE A 19 -4.65 -2.70 -0.72
N ILE A 20 -3.66 -3.34 -1.31
CA ILE A 20 -2.89 -4.37 -0.61
C ILE A 20 -2.14 -3.75 0.57
N GLY A 21 -1.49 -2.63 0.36
CA GLY A 21 -0.78 -1.96 1.43
C GLY A 21 -1.69 -1.56 2.57
N LEU A 22 -2.83 -0.97 2.22
CA LEU A 22 -3.78 -0.51 3.23
C LEU A 22 -4.35 -1.69 4.03
N LEU A 23 -4.88 -2.68 3.34
CA LEU A 23 -5.54 -3.79 4.01
C LEU A 23 -4.54 -4.64 4.79
N SER A 24 -3.38 -4.91 4.21
CA SER A 24 -2.39 -5.72 4.91
C SER A 24 -1.90 -5.04 6.18
N THR A 25 -1.62 -3.74 6.08
CA THR A 25 -1.13 -3.00 7.23
C THR A 25 -2.22 -2.87 8.30
N TRP A 26 -3.45 -2.65 7.86
CA TRP A 26 -4.55 -2.49 8.78
C TRP A 26 -4.84 -3.79 9.53
N ILE A 27 -4.93 -4.89 8.82
CA ILE A 27 -5.36 -6.17 9.39
C ILE A 27 -4.21 -6.92 10.05
N LEU A 28 -3.08 -6.99 9.36
CA LEU A 28 -1.96 -7.81 9.80
C LEU A 28 -0.90 -7.05 10.57
N GLY A 29 -0.95 -5.75 10.52
CA GLY A 29 0.05 -4.93 11.20
C GLY A 29 1.13 -4.46 10.25
N TRP A 30 2.01 -3.59 10.76
CA TRP A 30 2.99 -2.96 9.89
C TRP A 30 4.07 -3.93 9.41
N ILE A 31 4.44 -4.90 10.21
CA ILE A 31 5.49 -5.83 9.83
C ILE A 31 5.00 -6.75 8.72
N LEU A 32 3.86 -7.40 8.92
CA LEU A 32 3.32 -8.31 7.92
C LEU A 32 2.85 -7.54 6.69
N GLY A 33 2.32 -6.34 6.89
CA GLY A 33 1.94 -5.49 5.76
C GLY A 33 3.12 -5.19 4.88
N LEU A 34 4.26 -4.88 5.48
CA LEU A 34 5.47 -4.61 4.74
C LEU A 34 5.93 -5.85 3.96
N VAL A 35 5.89 -7.01 4.58
CA VAL A 35 6.28 -8.26 3.92
C VAL A 35 5.41 -8.52 2.70
N ILE A 36 4.10 -8.38 2.85
CA ILE A 36 3.17 -8.61 1.75
C ILE A 36 3.43 -7.62 0.62
N LEU A 37 3.68 -6.36 0.95
CA LEU A 37 4.00 -5.36 -0.04
C LEU A 37 5.25 -5.73 -0.81
N LEU A 38 6.28 -6.19 -0.13
CA LEU A 38 7.51 -6.61 -0.78
C LEU A 38 7.26 -7.76 -1.75
N VAL A 39 6.42 -8.72 -1.36
CA VAL A 39 6.08 -9.85 -2.22
C VAL A 39 5.40 -9.35 -3.49
N VAL A 40 4.44 -8.43 -3.35
CA VAL A 40 3.73 -7.89 -4.51
C VAL A 40 4.70 -7.14 -5.42
N ILE A 41 5.61 -6.36 -4.85
CA ILE A 41 6.60 -5.64 -5.64
C ILE A 41 7.47 -6.62 -6.42
N ILE A 42 7.90 -7.70 -5.81
CA ILE A 42 8.72 -8.70 -6.46
C ILE A 42 7.94 -9.35 -7.61
N ILE A 43 6.68 -9.67 -7.40
CA ILE A 43 5.84 -10.27 -8.43
C ILE A 43 5.74 -9.32 -9.63
N TYR A 44 5.50 -8.04 -9.37
CA TYR A 44 5.41 -7.06 -10.46
C TYR A 44 6.75 -6.89 -11.16
N MET A 45 7.85 -6.97 -10.40
CA MET A 45 9.17 -6.86 -10.98
C MET A 45 9.43 -8.00 -11.96
N ALA A 46 8.91 -9.17 -11.66
CA ALA A 46 9.09 -10.34 -12.54
C ALA A 46 8.12 -10.34 -13.72
N THR A 47 6.92 -9.80 -13.54
CA THR A 47 5.89 -9.91 -14.58
C THR A 47 5.63 -8.62 -15.32
N ASN A 48 5.73 -7.47 -14.67
CA ASN A 48 5.40 -6.21 -15.30
C ASN A 48 6.27 -5.09 -14.74
N LYS A 49 7.51 -5.07 -15.17
CA LYS A 49 8.48 -4.12 -14.66
C LYS A 49 8.08 -2.68 -14.83
N ASN A 50 7.34 -2.38 -15.87
CA ASN A 50 6.97 -0.99 -16.15
C ASN A 50 6.02 -0.43 -15.10
N LYS A 51 5.34 -1.31 -14.36
CA LYS A 51 4.36 -0.88 -13.37
C LYS A 51 4.87 -0.96 -11.94
N VAL A 52 6.10 -1.42 -11.75
CA VAL A 52 6.66 -1.57 -10.40
C VAL A 52 6.64 -0.25 -9.65
N GLY A 53 7.04 0.84 -10.31
CA GLY A 53 7.04 2.14 -9.68
C GLY A 53 5.67 2.55 -9.17
N ASN A 54 4.62 2.24 -9.95
CA ASN A 54 3.26 2.57 -9.56
C ASN A 54 2.80 1.73 -8.37
N VAL A 55 3.18 0.45 -8.34
CA VAL A 55 2.86 -0.41 -7.22
C VAL A 55 3.55 0.09 -5.95
N ILE A 56 4.81 0.48 -6.07
CA ILE A 56 5.55 1.00 -4.92
C ILE A 56 4.89 2.26 -4.39
N LEU A 57 4.55 3.17 -5.28
CA LEU A 57 3.92 4.42 -4.87
C LEU A 57 2.58 4.17 -4.20
N GLY A 58 1.71 3.39 -4.83
CA GLY A 58 0.42 3.06 -4.25
C GLY A 58 0.57 2.33 -2.94
N GLY A 59 1.50 1.36 -2.90
CA GLY A 59 1.74 0.59 -1.70
C GLY A 59 2.24 1.43 -0.53
N LEU A 60 3.13 2.38 -0.80
CA LEU A 60 3.62 3.26 0.25
C LEU A 60 2.50 4.12 0.82
N VAL A 61 1.67 4.68 -0.04
CA VAL A 61 0.55 5.50 0.41
C VAL A 61 -0.42 4.65 1.21
N GLY A 62 -0.75 3.46 0.70
CA GLY A 62 -1.65 2.55 1.41
C GLY A 62 -1.08 2.11 2.74
N PHE A 63 0.22 1.83 2.78
CA PHE A 63 0.89 1.42 4.00
C PHE A 63 0.81 2.53 5.05
N LEU A 64 1.10 3.76 4.66
CA LEU A 64 1.04 4.89 5.57
C LEU A 64 -0.37 5.11 6.11
N ILE A 65 -1.36 5.06 5.23
CA ILE A 65 -2.75 5.23 5.65
C ILE A 65 -3.16 4.08 6.55
N GLY A 66 -2.79 2.86 6.21
CA GLY A 66 -3.08 1.70 7.04
C GLY A 66 -2.46 1.80 8.41
N LEU A 67 -1.23 2.32 8.49
CA LEU A 67 -0.58 2.53 9.78
C LEU A 67 -1.34 3.55 10.61
N VAL A 68 -1.76 4.64 10.01
CA VAL A 68 -2.52 5.67 10.71
C VAL A 68 -3.83 5.09 11.24
N ILE A 69 -4.55 4.34 10.40
CA ILE A 69 -5.79 3.72 10.82
C ILE A 69 -5.54 2.74 11.95
N ASN A 70 -4.50 1.92 11.84
CA ASN A 70 -4.17 0.94 12.85
C ASN A 70 -3.89 1.63 14.21
N LEU A 71 -3.13 2.72 14.17
CA LEU A 71 -2.82 3.46 15.38
C LEU A 71 -4.06 4.11 15.98
N LEU A 72 -4.93 4.64 15.14
CA LEU A 72 -6.15 5.27 15.62
C LEU A 72 -7.08 4.26 16.26
N VAL A 73 -7.24 3.11 15.62
CA VAL A 73 -8.08 2.05 16.15
C VAL A 73 -7.51 1.54 17.47
N GLY A 74 -6.20 1.36 17.54
CA GLY A 74 -5.54 0.94 18.76
C GLY A 74 -5.73 1.95 19.88
N ALA A 75 -5.61 3.22 19.57
CA ALA A 75 -5.80 4.28 20.56
C ALA A 75 -7.23 4.30 21.08
N VAL A 76 -8.19 4.14 20.18
CA VAL A 76 -9.60 4.13 20.58
C VAL A 76 -9.89 2.93 21.49
N PHE A 77 -9.38 1.76 21.13
CA PHE A 77 -9.58 0.58 21.97
C PHE A 77 -8.87 0.71 23.31
N SER A 78 -7.76 1.42 23.34
CA SER A 78 -7.03 1.64 24.56
C SER A 78 -7.80 2.50 25.54
N LEU A 79 -8.63 3.39 25.03
CA LEU A 79 -9.45 4.26 25.86
C LEU A 79 -10.63 3.52 26.48
N PHE A 80 -11.02 2.41 25.91
CA PHE A 80 -12.11 1.61 26.41
C PHE A 80 -11.60 0.48 27.29
#